data_eb54c213af6a771f8b831ae8289f5549
#
_entry.id   eb54c213af6a771f8b831ae8289f5549
#
_cell.length_a   1.000
_cell.length_b   1.000
_cell.length_c   1.000
_cell.angle_alpha   90.00
_cell.angle_beta   90.00
_cell.angle_gamma   90.00
#
_symmetry.space_group_name_H-M   'P 1'
#
loop_
_entity.id
_entity.type
_entity.pdbx_description
1 polymer ?
#
loop_
_entity_poly.entity_id
_entity_poly.type
_entity_poly.pdbx_seq_one_letter_code
_entity_poly.pdbx_strand_id
1 'polypeptide(L)'
;MYALFDDAGKFHAGRVMSEAESSLQVELDSGKRVKVKAANLMLRFDKPAPAELLARARVLADEIDLDLAWEFAPESEFGFADLARDYFDAKAGPEHQAAALLRLFEAPHYFRRAGRGQFKKAPEETVKAALLGIERKKQQAAQIEAWAGELAAGQCPEPVREQLYRILFKPDKNGPEYKAVVEASRRAQRAPLDLLAAAGAISSPYQFHWRRFLFEFFAKGTGFPALAAPPVEGELPLAE
;
A
#
# COMPACT_ATOMS: atom_id res chain seq x y z
N MET A 1 -0.06 -9.60 -37.09
CA MET A 1 -1.06 -9.52 -36.03
C MET A 1 -0.38 -9.78 -34.68
N TYR A 2 -0.66 -8.96 -33.69
CA TYR A 2 -0.13 -9.04 -32.33
C TYR A 2 -1.28 -9.23 -31.33
N ALA A 3 -0.95 -9.66 -30.13
CA ALA A 3 -1.90 -9.86 -29.05
C ALA A 3 -1.37 -9.29 -27.74
N LEU A 4 -2.25 -8.59 -27.01
CA LEU A 4 -2.07 -8.17 -25.61
C LEU A 4 -2.84 -9.15 -24.74
N PHE A 5 -2.22 -9.70 -23.71
CA PHE A 5 -2.82 -10.71 -22.83
C PHE A 5 -2.37 -10.57 -21.39
N ASP A 6 -3.19 -11.09 -20.48
CA ASP A 6 -2.90 -11.16 -19.05
C ASP A 6 -2.21 -12.50 -18.71
N ASP A 7 -1.06 -12.44 -18.06
CA ASP A 7 -0.37 -13.58 -17.44
C ASP A 7 -0.22 -13.34 -15.96
N ALA A 8 -1.13 -13.92 -15.18
CA ALA A 8 -1.17 -13.83 -13.73
C ALA A 8 -1.13 -12.37 -13.19
N GLY A 9 -1.84 -11.46 -13.83
CA GLY A 9 -1.91 -10.05 -13.46
C GLY A 9 -0.82 -9.16 -14.06
N LYS A 10 -0.01 -9.72 -14.96
CA LYS A 10 0.96 -8.95 -15.76
C LYS A 10 0.55 -8.94 -17.21
N PHE A 11 0.53 -7.77 -17.81
CA PHE A 11 0.22 -7.62 -19.22
C PHE A 11 1.47 -7.77 -20.07
N HIS A 12 1.34 -8.66 -21.05
CA HIS A 12 2.36 -8.92 -22.06
C HIS A 12 1.78 -8.73 -23.43
N ALA A 13 2.60 -8.28 -24.36
CA ALA A 13 2.24 -8.20 -25.76
C ALA A 13 3.27 -8.98 -26.60
N GLY A 14 2.82 -9.59 -27.70
CA GLY A 14 3.71 -10.35 -28.57
C GLY A 14 3.06 -10.70 -29.89
N ARG A 15 3.85 -11.34 -30.78
CA ARG A 15 3.43 -11.78 -32.10
C ARG A 15 2.63 -13.07 -32.02
N VAL A 16 1.46 -13.12 -32.61
CA VAL A 16 0.67 -14.35 -32.72
C VAL A 16 1.32 -15.25 -33.77
N MET A 17 1.75 -16.44 -33.36
CA MET A 17 2.39 -17.45 -34.21
C MET A 17 1.39 -18.47 -34.73
N SER A 18 0.47 -18.91 -33.89
CA SER A 18 -0.61 -19.82 -34.26
C SER A 18 -1.79 -19.64 -33.31
N GLU A 19 -2.98 -19.97 -33.78
CA GLU A 19 -4.23 -19.88 -33.05
C GLU A 19 -4.97 -21.21 -33.11
N ALA A 20 -5.54 -21.61 -31.98
CA ALA A 20 -6.45 -22.72 -31.81
C ALA A 20 -7.71 -22.23 -31.10
N GLU A 21 -8.78 -23.01 -31.09
CA GLU A 21 -10.08 -22.59 -30.51
C GLU A 21 -9.98 -22.07 -29.06
N SER A 22 -9.11 -22.67 -28.24
CA SER A 22 -9.01 -22.35 -26.80
C SER A 22 -7.72 -21.63 -26.40
N SER A 23 -6.76 -21.47 -27.34
CA SER A 23 -5.44 -20.91 -26.99
C SER A 23 -4.71 -20.35 -28.20
N LEU A 24 -3.79 -19.41 -27.92
CA LEU A 24 -2.89 -18.83 -28.90
C LEU A 24 -1.44 -19.16 -28.51
N GLN A 25 -0.57 -19.36 -29.50
CA GLN A 25 0.88 -19.29 -29.29
C GLN A 25 1.37 -17.90 -29.63
N VAL A 26 1.99 -17.25 -28.66
CA VAL A 26 2.49 -15.88 -28.78
C VAL A 26 4.01 -15.89 -28.56
N GLU A 27 4.74 -15.23 -29.44
CA GLU A 27 6.17 -15.00 -29.31
C GLU A 27 6.39 -13.59 -28.73
N LEU A 28 7.05 -13.53 -27.59
CA LEU A 28 7.42 -12.27 -26.93
C LEU A 28 8.65 -11.65 -27.60
N ASP A 29 8.92 -10.38 -27.36
CA ASP A 29 10.12 -9.67 -27.86
C ASP A 29 11.43 -10.33 -27.43
N SER A 30 11.42 -11.08 -26.31
CA SER A 30 12.55 -11.89 -25.85
C SER A 30 12.80 -13.16 -26.68
N GLY A 31 11.98 -13.46 -27.70
CA GLY A 31 11.98 -14.71 -28.45
C GLY A 31 11.31 -15.89 -27.75
N LYS A 32 10.87 -15.72 -26.50
CA LYS A 32 10.17 -16.76 -25.74
C LYS A 32 8.77 -16.98 -26.30
N ARG A 33 8.41 -18.23 -26.53
CA ARG A 33 7.06 -18.63 -26.95
C ARG A 33 6.21 -19.02 -25.74
N VAL A 34 5.03 -18.44 -25.63
CA VAL A 34 4.11 -18.66 -24.54
C VAL A 34 2.76 -19.11 -25.10
N LYS A 35 2.17 -20.14 -24.47
CA LYS A 35 0.80 -20.57 -24.79
C LYS A 35 -0.17 -19.75 -23.91
N VAL A 36 -1.00 -18.97 -24.55
CA VAL A 36 -1.98 -18.08 -23.92
C VAL A 36 -3.37 -18.67 -24.10
N LYS A 37 -4.14 -18.80 -23.02
CA LYS A 37 -5.56 -19.20 -23.11
C LYS A 37 -6.37 -18.07 -23.78
N ALA A 38 -7.33 -18.42 -24.62
CA ALA A 38 -8.21 -17.43 -25.26
C ALA A 38 -8.93 -16.52 -24.25
N ALA A 39 -9.18 -17.01 -23.03
CA ALA A 39 -9.76 -16.22 -21.93
C ALA A 39 -8.85 -15.10 -21.40
N ASN A 40 -7.55 -15.21 -21.58
CA ASN A 40 -6.55 -14.23 -21.12
C ASN A 40 -6.19 -13.21 -22.21
N LEU A 41 -6.70 -13.41 -23.42
CA LEU A 41 -6.53 -12.44 -24.51
C LEU A 41 -7.36 -11.21 -24.26
N MET A 42 -6.72 -10.03 -24.22
CA MET A 42 -7.37 -8.75 -23.98
C MET A 42 -7.60 -7.98 -25.26
N LEU A 43 -6.56 -7.86 -26.12
CA LEU A 43 -6.62 -7.04 -27.31
C LEU A 43 -5.83 -7.70 -28.45
N ARG A 44 -6.34 -7.61 -29.68
CA ARG A 44 -5.61 -7.92 -30.94
C ARG A 44 -5.32 -6.62 -31.67
N PHE A 45 -4.13 -6.53 -32.25
CA PHE A 45 -3.71 -5.34 -32.99
C PHE A 45 -2.67 -5.66 -34.04
N ASP A 46 -2.47 -4.76 -34.98
CA ASP A 46 -1.46 -4.89 -36.02
C ASP A 46 -0.33 -3.87 -35.89
N LYS A 47 -0.64 -2.72 -35.34
CA LYS A 47 0.32 -1.62 -35.05
C LYS A 47 -0.07 -0.95 -33.74
N PRO A 48 0.90 -0.38 -32.99
CA PRO A 48 2.36 -0.42 -33.21
C PRO A 48 2.99 -1.78 -32.84
N ALA A 49 4.32 -1.88 -32.81
CA ALA A 49 5.02 -3.08 -32.32
C ALA A 49 4.71 -3.34 -30.83
N PRO A 50 4.77 -4.60 -30.34
CA PRO A 50 4.35 -4.97 -28.98
C PRO A 50 5.01 -4.17 -27.86
N ALA A 51 6.33 -3.97 -27.91
CA ALA A 51 7.05 -3.16 -26.92
C ALA A 51 6.66 -1.69 -26.98
N GLU A 52 6.46 -1.15 -28.16
CA GLU A 52 6.04 0.24 -28.39
C GLU A 52 4.60 0.45 -27.89
N LEU A 53 3.68 -0.50 -28.14
CA LEU A 53 2.32 -0.45 -27.59
C LEU A 53 2.35 -0.33 -26.07
N LEU A 54 3.08 -1.20 -25.37
CA LEU A 54 3.12 -1.18 -23.92
C LEU A 54 3.77 0.09 -23.36
N ALA A 55 4.83 0.59 -24.03
CA ALA A 55 5.48 1.84 -23.62
C ALA A 55 4.53 3.04 -23.76
N ARG A 56 3.87 3.18 -24.91
CA ARG A 56 2.90 4.26 -25.16
C ARG A 56 1.68 4.14 -24.24
N ALA A 57 1.16 2.91 -24.07
CA ALA A 57 0.01 2.66 -23.20
C ALA A 57 0.27 3.05 -21.74
N ARG A 58 1.48 2.85 -21.21
CA ARG A 58 1.85 3.28 -19.86
C ARG A 58 1.82 4.80 -19.70
N VAL A 59 2.40 5.53 -20.66
CA VAL A 59 2.38 6.99 -20.65
C VAL A 59 0.95 7.51 -20.69
N LEU A 60 0.14 7.00 -21.62
CA LEU A 60 -1.27 7.39 -21.73
C LEU A 60 -2.10 6.97 -20.52
N ALA A 61 -1.77 5.84 -19.85
CA ALA A 61 -2.46 5.41 -18.65
C ALA A 61 -2.27 6.40 -17.48
N ASP A 62 -1.09 6.97 -17.35
CA ASP A 62 -0.80 7.99 -16.32
C ASP A 62 -1.56 9.30 -16.56
N GLU A 63 -1.93 9.59 -17.81
CA GLU A 63 -2.74 10.77 -18.18
C GLU A 63 -4.23 10.59 -17.89
N ILE A 64 -4.71 9.34 -17.68
CA ILE A 64 -6.11 9.08 -17.35
C ILE A 64 -6.41 9.51 -15.91
N ASP A 65 -7.23 10.55 -15.77
CA ASP A 65 -7.78 10.97 -14.47
C ASP A 65 -8.82 9.96 -14.01
N LEU A 66 -8.56 9.32 -12.86
CA LEU A 66 -9.40 8.26 -12.32
C LEU A 66 -10.73 8.79 -11.76
N ASP A 67 -10.76 10.00 -11.20
CA ASP A 67 -11.98 10.60 -10.68
C ASP A 67 -12.93 10.91 -11.85
N LEU A 68 -12.41 11.52 -12.90
CA LEU A 68 -13.15 11.81 -14.11
C LEU A 68 -13.64 10.52 -14.80
N ALA A 69 -12.74 9.54 -14.98
CA ALA A 69 -13.10 8.24 -15.57
C ALA A 69 -14.17 7.51 -14.76
N TRP A 70 -14.11 7.60 -13.42
CA TRP A 70 -15.10 7.00 -12.55
C TRP A 70 -16.45 7.73 -12.62
N GLU A 71 -16.46 9.05 -12.74
CA GLU A 71 -17.69 9.84 -12.87
C GLU A 71 -18.48 9.47 -14.13
N PHE A 72 -17.81 9.38 -15.28
CA PHE A 72 -18.42 9.03 -16.55
C PHE A 72 -18.69 7.54 -16.76
N ALA A 73 -18.04 6.66 -16.02
CA ALA A 73 -18.23 5.22 -16.17
C ALA A 73 -19.67 4.80 -15.83
N PRO A 74 -20.28 3.89 -16.62
CA PRO A 74 -21.62 3.40 -16.35
C PRO A 74 -21.68 2.55 -15.07
N GLU A 75 -22.86 2.50 -14.43
CA GLU A 75 -23.12 1.64 -13.28
C GLU A 75 -23.13 0.14 -13.63
N SER A 76 -23.41 -0.19 -14.89
CA SER A 76 -23.32 -1.55 -15.42
C SER A 76 -21.88 -1.97 -15.66
N GLU A 77 -21.67 -3.26 -15.97
CA GLU A 77 -20.38 -3.75 -16.43
C GLU A 77 -20.03 -3.14 -17.79
N PHE A 78 -18.75 -2.76 -17.96
CA PHE A 78 -18.24 -2.16 -19.20
C PHE A 78 -16.84 -2.69 -19.53
N GLY A 79 -16.48 -2.64 -20.80
CA GLY A 79 -15.16 -3.05 -21.27
C GLY A 79 -14.14 -1.89 -21.22
N PHE A 80 -12.86 -2.24 -21.09
CA PHE A 80 -11.79 -1.24 -21.17
C PHE A 80 -11.80 -0.47 -22.52
N ALA A 81 -12.21 -1.13 -23.61
CA ALA A 81 -12.34 -0.49 -24.92
C ALA A 81 -13.47 0.55 -24.97
N ASP A 82 -14.53 0.35 -24.17
CA ASP A 82 -15.62 1.32 -24.06
C ASP A 82 -15.11 2.57 -23.34
N LEU A 83 -14.45 2.39 -22.20
CA LEU A 83 -13.83 3.52 -21.50
C LEU A 83 -12.81 4.27 -22.37
N ALA A 84 -12.01 3.56 -23.16
CA ALA A 84 -11.03 4.21 -24.03
C ALA A 84 -11.71 5.11 -25.07
N ARG A 85 -12.84 4.67 -25.64
CA ARG A 85 -13.63 5.48 -26.61
C ARG A 85 -14.27 6.70 -25.94
N ASP A 86 -14.80 6.51 -24.74
CA ASP A 86 -15.49 7.58 -24.01
C ASP A 86 -14.52 8.64 -23.48
N TYR A 87 -13.31 8.21 -23.08
CA TYR A 87 -12.32 9.10 -22.49
C TYR A 87 -11.43 9.83 -23.52
N PHE A 88 -10.93 9.11 -24.53
CA PHE A 88 -10.01 9.70 -25.51
C PHE A 88 -10.72 10.21 -26.77
N ASP A 89 -11.37 9.32 -27.50
CA ASP A 89 -12.16 9.61 -28.71
C ASP A 89 -12.77 8.31 -29.24
N ALA A 90 -13.83 8.43 -30.06
CA ALA A 90 -14.45 7.32 -30.78
C ALA A 90 -13.47 6.52 -31.67
N LYS A 91 -12.32 7.10 -32.03
CA LYS A 91 -11.25 6.48 -32.83
C LYS A 91 -10.08 5.97 -31.97
N ALA A 92 -10.29 5.77 -30.66
CA ALA A 92 -9.25 5.29 -29.75
C ALA A 92 -8.54 4.03 -30.32
N GLY A 93 -7.25 4.17 -30.61
CA GLY A 93 -6.41 3.11 -31.16
C GLY A 93 -6.01 2.05 -30.11
N PRO A 94 -5.25 1.03 -30.52
CA PRO A 94 -4.80 -0.03 -29.62
C PRO A 94 -4.05 0.47 -28.39
N GLU A 95 -3.25 1.53 -28.52
CA GLU A 95 -2.53 2.16 -27.42
C GLU A 95 -3.45 2.79 -26.37
N HIS A 96 -4.55 3.44 -26.79
CA HIS A 96 -5.55 4.01 -25.90
C HIS A 96 -6.34 2.92 -25.18
N GLN A 97 -6.71 1.85 -25.88
CA GLN A 97 -7.38 0.71 -25.29
C GLN A 97 -6.50 -0.02 -24.30
N ALA A 98 -5.22 -0.21 -24.62
CA ALA A 98 -4.25 -0.78 -23.69
C ALA A 98 -4.01 0.13 -22.48
N ALA A 99 -3.97 1.45 -22.66
CA ALA A 99 -3.86 2.43 -21.58
C ALA A 99 -5.06 2.36 -20.61
N ALA A 100 -6.27 2.34 -21.13
CA ALA A 100 -7.48 2.18 -20.33
C ALA A 100 -7.46 0.86 -19.55
N LEU A 101 -7.07 -0.25 -20.20
CA LEU A 101 -6.93 -1.55 -19.54
C LEU A 101 -5.94 -1.50 -18.37
N LEU A 102 -4.75 -0.95 -18.57
CA LEU A 102 -3.72 -0.81 -17.54
C LEU A 102 -4.24 0.04 -16.38
N ARG A 103 -4.81 1.21 -16.68
CA ARG A 103 -5.29 2.15 -15.66
C ARG A 103 -6.42 1.58 -14.80
N LEU A 104 -7.40 0.94 -15.44
CA LEU A 104 -8.50 0.27 -14.73
C LEU A 104 -8.00 -0.87 -13.85
N PHE A 105 -6.99 -1.60 -14.32
CA PHE A 105 -6.41 -2.73 -13.60
C PHE A 105 -5.61 -2.30 -12.35
N GLU A 106 -4.93 -1.16 -12.44
CA GLU A 106 -4.13 -0.57 -11.35
C GLU A 106 -4.98 0.16 -10.29
N ALA A 107 -6.24 0.44 -10.60
CA ALA A 107 -7.16 1.18 -9.73
C ALA A 107 -8.33 0.32 -9.20
N PRO A 108 -8.09 -0.79 -8.47
CA PRO A 108 -9.16 -1.68 -7.99
C PRO A 108 -10.11 -1.02 -6.99
N HIS A 109 -9.74 0.12 -6.44
CA HIS A 109 -10.56 0.93 -5.54
C HIS A 109 -11.58 1.79 -6.29
N TYR A 110 -11.34 2.12 -7.57
CA TYR A 110 -12.30 2.79 -8.44
C TYR A 110 -13.13 1.79 -9.25
N PHE A 111 -12.47 0.72 -9.75
CA PHE A 111 -13.08 -0.22 -10.68
C PHE A 111 -12.81 -1.67 -10.26
N ARG A 112 -13.88 -2.42 -10.02
CA ARG A 112 -13.79 -3.84 -9.70
C ARG A 112 -13.76 -4.64 -10.99
N ARG A 113 -12.93 -5.66 -11.02
CA ARG A 113 -12.88 -6.59 -12.16
C ARG A 113 -14.13 -7.45 -12.20
N ALA A 114 -14.80 -7.49 -13.36
CA ALA A 114 -15.98 -8.33 -13.63
C ALA A 114 -15.63 -9.53 -14.54
N GLY A 115 -14.36 -9.67 -14.95
CA GLY A 115 -13.83 -10.73 -15.81
C GLY A 115 -13.38 -10.21 -17.18
N ARG A 116 -12.57 -10.96 -17.89
CA ARG A 116 -12.14 -10.77 -19.32
C ARG A 116 -12.06 -9.33 -19.83
N GLY A 117 -11.38 -8.45 -19.11
CA GLY A 117 -11.31 -7.03 -19.51
C GLY A 117 -12.59 -6.24 -19.28
N GLN A 118 -13.53 -6.80 -18.52
CA GLN A 118 -14.72 -6.13 -18.05
C GLN A 118 -14.51 -5.59 -16.64
N PHE A 119 -15.09 -4.44 -16.38
CA PHE A 119 -14.96 -3.72 -15.12
C PHE A 119 -16.33 -3.23 -14.67
N LYS A 120 -16.46 -2.98 -13.38
CA LYS A 120 -17.63 -2.37 -12.78
C LYS A 120 -17.21 -1.24 -11.86
N LYS A 121 -17.88 -0.12 -11.93
CA LYS A 121 -17.70 1.04 -11.08
C LYS A 121 -17.85 0.65 -9.60
N ALA A 122 -16.92 1.06 -8.76
CA ALA A 122 -17.03 0.87 -7.31
C ALA A 122 -17.98 1.91 -6.72
N PRO A 123 -18.75 1.60 -5.66
CA PRO A 123 -19.57 2.56 -4.96
C PRO A 123 -18.74 3.76 -4.44
N GLU A 124 -19.31 4.95 -4.49
CA GLU A 124 -18.65 6.20 -4.09
C GLU A 124 -18.06 6.14 -2.68
N GLU A 125 -18.80 5.57 -1.72
CA GLU A 125 -18.31 5.39 -0.35
C GLU A 125 -17.05 4.52 -0.28
N THR A 126 -16.98 3.49 -1.12
CA THR A 126 -15.80 2.60 -1.19
C THR A 126 -14.59 3.36 -1.75
N VAL A 127 -14.79 4.17 -2.79
CA VAL A 127 -13.74 5.01 -3.38
C VAL A 127 -13.23 6.01 -2.35
N LYS A 128 -14.13 6.77 -1.72
CA LYS A 128 -13.78 7.76 -0.68
C LYS A 128 -13.02 7.13 0.49
N ALA A 129 -13.49 5.99 1.00
CA ALA A 129 -12.82 5.28 2.09
C ALA A 129 -11.41 4.78 1.68
N ALA A 130 -11.26 4.29 0.44
CA ALA A 130 -9.98 3.82 -0.07
C ALA A 130 -8.99 4.98 -0.27
N LEU A 131 -9.43 6.11 -0.83
CA LEU A 131 -8.61 7.31 -1.01
C LEU A 131 -8.13 7.86 0.33
N LEU A 132 -9.03 7.94 1.32
CA LEU A 132 -8.66 8.34 2.68
C LEU A 132 -7.62 7.39 3.29
N GLY A 133 -7.76 6.07 3.05
CA GLY A 133 -6.79 5.06 3.48
C GLY A 133 -5.42 5.21 2.80
N ILE A 134 -5.41 5.52 1.51
CA ILE A 134 -4.18 5.78 0.74
C ILE A 134 -3.47 7.03 1.29
N GLU A 135 -4.23 8.12 1.50
CA GLU A 135 -3.68 9.37 2.02
C GLU A 135 -3.09 9.20 3.42
N ARG A 136 -3.81 8.50 4.32
CA ARG A 136 -3.29 8.16 5.66
C ARG A 136 -1.98 7.37 5.60
N LYS A 137 -1.89 6.38 4.69
CA LYS A 137 -0.66 5.60 4.50
C LYS A 137 0.49 6.47 3.97
N LYS A 138 0.19 7.39 3.06
CA LYS A 138 1.16 8.34 2.51
C LYS A 138 1.70 9.26 3.60
N GLN A 139 0.82 9.83 4.42
CA GLN A 139 1.18 10.67 5.56
C GLN A 139 2.00 9.90 6.59
N GLN A 140 1.59 8.68 6.92
CA GLN A 140 2.37 7.81 7.82
C GLN A 140 3.76 7.47 7.27
N ALA A 141 3.87 7.20 5.97
CA ALA A 141 5.17 6.94 5.34
C ALA A 141 6.08 8.18 5.38
N ALA A 142 5.54 9.36 5.10
CA ALA A 142 6.26 10.62 5.20
C ALA A 142 6.72 10.91 6.63
N GLN A 143 5.87 10.62 7.63
CA GLN A 143 6.23 10.76 9.04
C GLN A 143 7.34 9.80 9.48
N ILE A 144 7.28 8.54 9.05
CA ILE A 144 8.35 7.55 9.32
C ILE A 144 9.66 8.03 8.72
N GLU A 145 9.63 8.55 7.51
CA GLU A 145 10.80 9.08 6.80
C GLU A 145 11.42 10.29 7.53
N ALA A 146 10.58 11.24 7.97
CA ALA A 146 11.02 12.40 8.73
C ALA A 146 11.70 11.98 10.04
N TRP A 147 11.06 11.13 10.82
CA TRP A 147 11.63 10.63 12.08
C TRP A 147 12.91 9.81 11.88
N ALA A 148 12.97 9.02 10.81
CA ALA A 148 14.19 8.28 10.47
C ALA A 148 15.34 9.23 10.11
N GLY A 149 15.06 10.34 9.43
CA GLY A 149 16.02 11.40 9.14
C GLY A 149 16.54 12.10 10.40
N GLU A 150 15.63 12.48 11.33
CA GLU A 150 15.99 13.08 12.61
C GLU A 150 16.89 12.16 13.45
N LEU A 151 16.52 10.88 13.57
CA LEU A 151 17.31 9.88 14.29
C LEU A 151 18.71 9.69 13.67
N ALA A 152 18.80 9.64 12.34
CA ALA A 152 20.07 9.54 11.64
C ALA A 152 20.95 10.78 11.84
N ALA A 153 20.34 11.96 12.02
CA ALA A 153 21.00 13.22 12.34
C ALA A 153 21.39 13.35 13.84
N GLY A 154 21.08 12.36 14.66
CA GLY A 154 21.39 12.36 16.09
C GLY A 154 20.35 13.06 16.97
N GLN A 155 19.13 13.23 16.48
CA GLN A 155 18.01 13.82 17.21
C GLN A 155 16.92 12.76 17.40
N CYS A 156 16.44 12.59 18.64
CA CYS A 156 15.35 11.66 18.91
C CYS A 156 14.01 12.39 18.94
N PRO A 157 13.10 12.07 17.99
CA PRO A 157 11.74 12.61 18.00
C PRO A 157 11.00 12.23 19.29
N GLU A 158 10.18 13.13 19.81
CA GLU A 158 9.47 12.90 21.08
C GLU A 158 8.59 11.64 21.06
N PRO A 159 7.80 11.34 20.00
CA PRO A 159 6.99 10.11 19.94
C PRO A 159 7.85 8.83 20.04
N VAL A 160 9.05 8.84 19.48
CA VAL A 160 10.01 7.72 19.59
C VAL A 160 10.56 7.63 21.02
N ARG A 161 10.87 8.78 21.65
CA ARG A 161 11.37 8.87 23.01
C ARG A 161 10.36 8.36 24.03
N GLU A 162 9.10 8.71 23.90
CA GLU A 162 8.02 8.25 24.77
C GLU A 162 7.83 6.73 24.71
N GLN A 163 8.03 6.13 23.54
CA GLN A 163 7.87 4.69 23.32
C GLN A 163 9.18 3.89 23.38
N LEU A 164 10.28 4.49 23.86
CA LEU A 164 11.61 3.93 23.84
C LEU A 164 11.68 2.47 24.33
N TYR A 165 11.12 2.17 25.48
CA TYR A 165 11.16 0.83 26.09
C TYR A 165 10.28 -0.15 25.34
N ARG A 166 9.15 0.30 24.83
CA ARG A 166 8.26 -0.52 23.99
C ARG A 166 8.96 -0.90 22.69
N ILE A 167 9.59 0.07 22.03
CA ILE A 167 10.34 -0.13 20.78
C ILE A 167 11.46 -1.15 20.96
N LEU A 168 12.20 -1.07 22.06
CA LEU A 168 13.38 -1.92 22.29
C LEU A 168 13.03 -3.33 22.82
N PHE A 169 11.97 -3.48 23.62
CA PHE A 169 11.73 -4.75 24.35
C PHE A 169 10.41 -5.43 23.99
N LYS A 170 9.38 -4.70 23.59
CA LYS A 170 8.07 -5.24 23.20
C LYS A 170 7.55 -4.51 21.95
N PRO A 171 8.30 -4.56 20.81
CA PRO A 171 7.99 -3.72 19.67
C PRO A 171 6.67 -4.09 19.00
N ASP A 172 5.87 -3.08 18.74
CA ASP A 172 4.85 -3.15 17.70
C ASP A 172 5.54 -2.92 16.34
N LYS A 173 5.79 -4.01 15.62
CA LYS A 173 6.46 -3.98 14.31
C LYS A 173 5.68 -3.18 13.24
N ASN A 174 4.41 -2.93 13.46
CA ASN A 174 3.55 -2.13 12.57
C ASN A 174 3.53 -0.66 12.95
N GLY A 175 3.94 -0.31 14.16
CA GLY A 175 3.99 1.08 14.66
C GLY A 175 4.97 1.94 13.87
N PRO A 176 4.60 3.20 13.58
CA PRO A 176 5.45 4.12 12.83
C PRO A 176 6.76 4.44 13.54
N GLU A 177 6.76 4.55 14.87
CA GLU A 177 7.94 4.83 15.69
C GLU A 177 8.98 3.70 15.57
N TYR A 178 8.53 2.44 15.65
CA TYR A 178 9.41 1.28 15.46
C TYR A 178 9.99 1.25 14.05
N LYS A 179 9.17 1.48 13.03
CA LYS A 179 9.61 1.52 11.63
C LYS A 179 10.64 2.62 11.38
N ALA A 180 10.45 3.79 11.99
CA ALA A 180 11.40 4.89 11.89
C ALA A 180 12.78 4.52 12.50
N VAL A 181 12.78 3.88 13.66
CA VAL A 181 14.02 3.41 14.31
C VAL A 181 14.72 2.33 13.47
N VAL A 182 13.97 1.37 12.91
CA VAL A 182 14.53 0.32 12.04
C VAL A 182 15.13 0.93 10.77
N GLU A 183 14.43 1.86 10.13
CA GLU A 183 14.92 2.52 8.91
C GLU A 183 16.15 3.38 9.20
N ALA A 184 16.14 4.16 10.27
CA ALA A 184 17.31 4.93 10.71
C ALA A 184 18.52 4.05 11.05
N SER A 185 18.29 2.93 11.73
CA SER A 185 19.33 1.92 12.08
C SER A 185 19.97 1.35 10.82
N ARG A 186 19.14 1.02 9.81
CA ARG A 186 19.63 0.52 8.53
C ARG A 186 20.49 1.55 7.80
N ARG A 187 20.07 2.82 7.78
CA ARG A 187 20.80 3.93 7.13
C ARG A 187 22.11 4.23 7.81
N ALA A 188 22.08 4.30 9.15
CA ALA A 188 23.26 4.59 9.96
C ALA A 188 24.17 3.38 10.16
N GLN A 189 23.76 2.17 9.76
CA GLN A 189 24.46 0.90 10.03
C GLN A 189 24.80 0.71 11.52
N ARG A 190 23.84 1.09 12.39
CA ARG A 190 23.97 0.99 13.85
C ARG A 190 22.82 0.17 14.43
N ALA A 191 23.08 -0.54 15.52
CA ALA A 191 22.00 -1.22 16.24
C ALA A 191 21.01 -0.19 16.81
N PRO A 192 19.71 -0.54 16.94
CA PRO A 192 18.69 0.39 17.46
C PRO A 192 19.04 1.03 18.80
N LEU A 193 19.62 0.26 19.71
CA LEU A 193 20.04 0.76 21.02
C LEU A 193 21.13 1.83 20.89
N ASP A 194 22.16 1.57 20.08
CA ASP A 194 23.28 2.49 19.88
C ASP A 194 22.85 3.75 19.14
N LEU A 195 21.93 3.60 18.19
CA LEU A 195 21.34 4.73 17.49
C LEU A 195 20.58 5.64 18.45
N LEU A 196 19.70 5.07 19.27
CA LEU A 196 18.89 5.81 20.24
C LEU A 196 19.73 6.45 21.35
N ALA A 197 20.82 5.80 21.77
CA ALA A 197 21.78 6.39 22.69
C ALA A 197 22.50 7.59 22.05
N ALA A 198 22.96 7.46 20.81
CA ALA A 198 23.60 8.56 20.06
C ALA A 198 22.64 9.72 19.79
N ALA A 199 21.35 9.44 19.60
CA ALA A 199 20.29 10.45 19.42
C ALA A 199 19.82 11.09 20.75
N GLY A 200 20.49 10.80 21.87
CA GLY A 200 20.20 11.38 23.19
C GLY A 200 18.89 10.89 23.83
N ALA A 201 18.32 9.77 23.34
CA ALA A 201 17.15 9.16 23.95
C ALA A 201 17.48 8.47 25.28
N ILE A 202 18.72 8.04 25.45
CA ILE A 202 19.23 7.36 26.64
C ILE A 202 20.28 8.25 27.28
N SER A 203 19.91 8.90 28.39
CA SER A 203 20.78 9.86 29.08
C SER A 203 21.85 9.19 29.96
N SER A 204 21.57 7.99 30.49
CA SER A 204 22.47 7.26 31.34
C SER A 204 22.14 5.77 31.31
N PRO A 205 23.16 4.87 31.24
CA PRO A 205 22.97 3.42 31.31
C PRO A 205 22.22 2.98 32.58
N TYR A 206 22.55 3.59 33.72
CA TYR A 206 21.90 3.29 35.00
C TYR A 206 20.40 3.61 34.96
N GLN A 207 20.05 4.82 34.53
CA GLN A 207 18.64 5.21 34.40
C GLN A 207 17.90 4.39 33.38
N PHE A 208 18.55 4.00 32.29
CA PHE A 208 17.96 3.12 31.28
C PHE A 208 17.57 1.75 31.84
N HIS A 209 18.48 1.09 32.61
CA HIS A 209 18.19 -0.19 33.20
C HIS A 209 17.13 -0.10 34.31
N TRP A 210 17.16 0.95 35.11
CA TRP A 210 16.15 1.20 36.13
C TRP A 210 14.75 1.41 35.50
N ARG A 211 14.63 2.27 34.49
CA ARG A 211 13.38 2.50 33.78
C ARG A 211 12.89 1.28 33.03
N ARG A 212 13.80 0.46 32.48
CA ARG A 212 13.44 -0.83 31.90
C ARG A 212 12.78 -1.73 32.93
N PHE A 213 13.35 -1.85 34.12
CA PHE A 213 12.76 -2.63 35.22
C PHE A 213 11.36 -2.12 35.56
N LEU A 214 11.17 -0.81 35.69
CA LEU A 214 9.86 -0.20 35.94
C LEU A 214 8.85 -0.51 34.83
N PHE A 215 9.26 -0.41 33.58
CA PHE A 215 8.42 -0.72 32.43
C PHE A 215 8.00 -2.19 32.38
N GLU A 216 8.89 -3.09 32.73
CA GLU A 216 8.65 -4.53 32.65
C GLU A 216 7.78 -5.04 33.79
N PHE A 217 8.01 -4.56 35.01
CA PHE A 217 7.36 -5.08 36.21
C PHE A 217 6.24 -4.17 36.77
N PHE A 218 6.24 -2.91 36.45
CA PHE A 218 5.30 -1.93 36.99
C PHE A 218 4.53 -1.22 35.87
N ALA A 219 3.85 -1.98 35.02
CA ALA A 219 3.13 -1.44 33.86
C ALA A 219 2.03 -0.41 34.22
N LYS A 220 1.54 -0.44 35.48
CA LYS A 220 0.53 0.51 36.01
C LYS A 220 1.13 1.62 36.89
N GLY A 221 2.46 1.76 36.90
CA GLY A 221 3.19 2.69 37.79
C GLY A 221 3.58 2.06 39.13
N THR A 222 4.46 2.74 39.86
CA THR A 222 5.02 2.29 41.16
C THR A 222 4.18 2.75 42.36
N GLY A 223 3.10 3.50 42.12
CA GLY A 223 2.19 3.94 43.17
C GLY A 223 1.22 2.84 43.61
N PHE A 224 0.78 2.91 44.84
CA PHE A 224 -0.36 2.08 45.27
C PHE A 224 -1.61 2.55 44.52
N PRO A 225 -2.46 1.60 44.07
CA PRO A 225 -3.77 2.00 43.54
C PRO A 225 -4.53 2.76 44.63
N ALA A 226 -5.25 3.81 44.25
CA ALA A 226 -6.14 4.50 45.18
C ALA A 226 -7.11 3.47 45.74
N LEU A 227 -6.91 3.13 47.00
CA LEU A 227 -7.85 2.26 47.72
C LEU A 227 -9.06 3.13 48.04
N ALA A 228 -10.17 2.95 47.36
CA ALA A 228 -11.44 3.42 47.82
C ALA A 228 -11.76 2.69 49.13
N ALA A 229 -11.82 3.39 50.22
CA ALA A 229 -12.29 2.79 51.46
C ALA A 229 -13.71 2.23 51.19
N PRO A 230 -13.99 0.98 51.59
CA PRO A 230 -15.36 0.46 51.45
C PRO A 230 -16.31 1.36 52.19
N PRO A 231 -17.52 1.62 51.67
CA PRO A 231 -18.50 2.39 52.38
C PRO A 231 -18.73 1.72 53.74
N VAL A 232 -18.62 2.47 54.81
CA VAL A 232 -18.95 1.98 56.16
C VAL A 232 -20.48 1.89 56.20
N GLU A 233 -21.00 0.69 55.94
CA GLU A 233 -22.41 0.40 56.15
C GLU A 233 -22.61 -0.03 57.61
N GLY A 234 -23.25 0.83 58.38
CA GLY A 234 -23.69 0.55 59.72
C GLY A 234 -22.93 1.34 60.81
N GLU A 235 -23.70 1.84 61.77
CA GLU A 235 -23.15 2.39 63.04
C GLU A 235 -22.46 1.22 63.79
N LEU A 236 -21.19 1.40 64.13
CA LEU A 236 -20.53 0.50 65.05
C LEU A 236 -21.29 0.48 66.38
N PRO A 237 -21.71 -0.67 66.91
CA PRO A 237 -22.34 -0.73 68.23
C PRO A 237 -21.34 -0.16 69.25
N LEU A 238 -21.74 0.88 69.98
CA LEU A 238 -21.01 1.39 71.12
C LEU A 238 -20.93 0.23 72.14
N ALA A 239 -19.72 -0.22 72.49
CA ALA A 239 -19.53 -1.11 73.61
C ALA A 239 -19.89 -0.38 74.89
N GLU A 240 -20.87 -0.89 75.65
CA GLU A 240 -21.12 -0.49 77.01
C GLU A 240 -20.00 -0.91 77.95
#